data_af3a1f3bc63d9a67fe35009dcf899d82
#
_entry.id   af3a1f3bc63d9a67fe35009dcf899d82
#
_cell.length_a   1.000
_cell.length_b   1.000
_cell.length_c   1.000
_cell.angle_alpha   90.00
_cell.angle_beta   90.00
_cell.angle_gamma   90.00
#
_symmetry.space_group_name_H-M   'P 1'
#
loop_
_entity.id
_entity.type
_entity.pdbx_description
1 polymer ?
#
loop_
_entity_poly.entity_id
_entity_poly.type
_entity_poly.pdbx_seq_one_letter_code
_entity_poly.pdbx_strand_id
1 'polypeptide(L)'
;MKRKSHIPFSGTTVRLLCLYLLLGGIGQGLTACSSSSPADDTEEDLPLQLSAGGEIFAQPETRAGNLPEEAFTATVYRSTEQGEYADLTGEWEGSREAAVGTDGKMVWSGMSPFPSYPRYGDWIYVVAVSPSPASFLAGTVSYTLTGVQDLLYAPEMKGNRWDGYRFYGNTAGMGLGDRPLVFSHLLTRLQFKAKKKIADGVAVKVTKVTVTGVQNSVSLPLAPDSGGKASPTFSGNADLSWTAPDGGVEVADAVSPIDLGTLLLPPLDSGTYALTVETSVGTYSNVSIGFGSTSGPSPFQAGVSHIVTLEVSDYELEVGSVTVSAWTLVSVDGDLIL
;
A
#
# COMPACT_ATOMS: atom_id res chain seq x y z
N MET A 1 47.29 39.57 5.24
CA MET A 1 48.51 38.93 4.79
C MET A 1 48.22 37.88 3.79
N LYS A 2 48.55 38.17 2.58
CA LYS A 2 48.86 37.54 1.34
C LYS A 2 49.42 36.10 1.45
N ARG A 3 48.92 35.17 0.64
CA ARG A 3 49.69 34.52 -0.43
C ARG A 3 48.78 33.74 -1.38
N LYS A 4 48.80 34.20 -2.63
CA LYS A 4 48.41 33.44 -3.84
C LYS A 4 49.58 32.52 -4.20
N SER A 5 49.26 31.31 -4.73
CA SER A 5 50.19 30.60 -5.57
C SER A 5 49.46 30.08 -6.83
N HIS A 6 49.85 30.63 -7.96
CA HIS A 6 49.60 30.12 -9.31
C HIS A 6 50.56 28.98 -9.62
N ILE A 7 50.14 27.95 -10.35
CA ILE A 7 51.00 27.07 -11.13
C ILE A 7 50.34 26.85 -12.51
N PRO A 8 51.18 26.86 -13.59
CA PRO A 8 50.71 27.10 -14.93
C PRO A 8 50.49 25.84 -15.80
N PHE A 9 49.80 26.07 -16.89
CA PHE A 9 49.60 25.19 -18.03
C PHE A 9 50.92 24.78 -18.72
N SER A 10 50.96 23.51 -19.18
CA SER A 10 51.85 23.14 -20.30
C SER A 10 51.09 22.14 -21.17
N GLY A 11 50.90 22.54 -22.42
CA GLY A 11 50.29 21.73 -23.44
C GLY A 11 51.32 20.80 -24.12
N THR A 12 50.83 19.74 -24.71
CA THR A 12 51.56 19.07 -25.79
C THR A 12 50.59 18.42 -26.78
N THR A 13 50.56 19.02 -27.94
CA THR A 13 49.91 18.56 -29.17
C THR A 13 50.72 17.40 -29.75
N VAL A 14 50.08 16.27 -30.00
CA VAL A 14 50.66 15.24 -30.89
C VAL A 14 49.69 15.01 -32.04
N ARG A 15 50.13 15.55 -33.20
CA ARG A 15 49.62 15.19 -34.53
C ARG A 15 50.30 13.89 -34.95
N LEU A 16 49.57 12.90 -35.35
CA LEU A 16 50.11 11.81 -36.14
C LEU A 16 49.33 11.68 -37.44
N LEU A 17 50.06 11.91 -38.45
CA LEU A 17 49.77 11.82 -39.90
C LEU A 17 50.00 10.37 -40.34
N CYS A 18 49.05 9.74 -41.03
CA CYS A 18 49.33 8.56 -41.86
C CYS A 18 48.51 8.59 -43.14
N LEU A 19 49.15 8.60 -44.04
CA LEU A 19 49.39 8.62 -45.46
C LEU A 19 48.72 7.45 -46.21
N TYR A 20 48.13 7.80 -47.33
CA TYR A 20 47.60 7.09 -48.50
C TYR A 20 48.13 5.68 -48.80
N LEU A 21 47.21 4.83 -49.30
CA LEU A 21 47.45 3.92 -50.41
C LEU A 21 46.20 3.77 -51.26
N LEU A 22 46.26 4.29 -52.48
CA LEU A 22 45.38 4.07 -53.61
C LEU A 22 45.77 2.77 -54.32
N LEU A 23 44.76 2.00 -54.71
CA LEU A 23 44.70 1.13 -55.91
C LEU A 23 43.30 0.53 -55.99
N GLY A 24 42.41 0.97 -56.81
CA GLY A 24 42.22 0.51 -58.17
C GLY A 24 41.21 -0.62 -58.25
N GLY A 25 39.93 -0.33 -58.63
CA GLY A 25 38.95 -1.36 -58.96
C GLY A 25 37.64 -0.74 -59.48
N ILE A 26 37.53 -0.59 -60.77
CA ILE A 26 36.34 -0.15 -61.50
C ILE A 26 35.31 -1.29 -61.48
N GLY A 27 34.16 -1.04 -60.90
CA GLY A 27 32.99 -1.93 -60.93
C GLY A 27 31.72 -1.09 -60.93
N GLN A 28 31.16 -0.83 -62.11
CA GLN A 28 29.85 -0.18 -62.23
C GLN A 28 28.75 -1.14 -61.78
N GLY A 29 28.09 -0.76 -60.71
CA GLY A 29 26.83 -1.35 -60.26
C GLY A 29 25.90 -0.23 -59.84
N LEU A 30 25.09 0.26 -60.77
CA LEU A 30 23.92 1.08 -60.50
C LEU A 30 22.91 0.22 -59.73
N THR A 31 23.04 0.14 -58.40
CA THR A 31 21.93 -0.28 -57.58
C THR A 31 21.11 0.95 -57.30
N ALA A 32 19.94 0.98 -57.88
CA ALA A 32 18.87 1.90 -57.56
C ALA A 32 18.71 1.93 -56.02
N CYS A 33 18.88 3.11 -55.43
CA CYS A 33 18.30 3.38 -54.13
C CYS A 33 16.78 3.21 -54.26
N SER A 34 16.30 2.03 -53.95
CA SER A 34 14.92 1.92 -53.58
C SER A 34 14.78 2.80 -52.32
N SER A 35 14.08 3.91 -52.49
CA SER A 35 13.53 4.63 -51.36
C SER A 35 12.63 3.61 -50.65
N SER A 36 13.19 2.88 -49.67
CA SER A 36 12.38 2.27 -48.65
C SER A 36 11.58 3.42 -48.07
N SER A 37 10.31 3.42 -48.33
CA SER A 37 9.33 4.19 -47.53
C SER A 37 9.75 4.05 -46.11
N PRO A 38 9.77 5.15 -45.33
CA PRO A 38 9.99 5.00 -43.90
C PRO A 38 9.06 3.87 -43.46
N ALA A 39 9.66 2.80 -42.92
CA ALA A 39 8.87 1.77 -42.26
C ALA A 39 7.96 2.56 -41.35
N ASP A 40 6.68 2.31 -41.50
CA ASP A 40 5.67 2.80 -40.58
C ASP A 40 6.15 2.32 -39.20
N ASP A 41 6.85 3.21 -38.48
CA ASP A 41 7.26 2.96 -37.09
C ASP A 41 5.98 2.97 -36.29
N THR A 42 5.21 1.90 -36.43
CA THR A 42 4.16 1.55 -35.48
C THR A 42 4.90 1.21 -34.21
N GLU A 43 5.17 2.24 -33.44
CA GLU A 43 5.76 2.10 -32.10
C GLU A 43 4.83 1.14 -31.33
N GLU A 44 5.34 -0.05 -31.07
CA GLU A 44 4.59 -1.12 -30.42
C GLU A 44 4.17 -0.68 -29.02
N ASP A 45 2.92 -0.90 -28.67
CA ASP A 45 2.41 -0.57 -27.34
C ASP A 45 3.10 -1.45 -26.30
N LEU A 46 3.87 -0.81 -25.43
CA LEU A 46 4.58 -1.51 -24.37
C LEU A 46 3.75 -1.61 -23.10
N PRO A 47 3.40 -2.82 -22.63
CA PRO A 47 2.58 -3.01 -21.45
C PRO A 47 3.25 -2.45 -20.18
N LEU A 48 2.45 -1.85 -19.29
CA LEU A 48 2.89 -1.47 -17.96
C LEU A 48 3.18 -2.73 -17.14
N GLN A 49 4.37 -2.79 -16.57
CA GLN A 49 4.78 -3.83 -15.63
C GLN A 49 4.90 -3.20 -14.24
N LEU A 50 4.14 -3.71 -13.30
CA LEU A 50 4.09 -3.23 -11.93
C LEU A 50 4.48 -4.34 -10.96
N SER A 51 5.13 -3.97 -9.89
CA SER A 51 5.34 -4.82 -8.71
C SER A 51 4.80 -4.13 -7.47
N ALA A 52 4.49 -4.90 -6.45
CA ALA A 52 3.97 -4.42 -5.19
C ALA A 52 4.95 -4.74 -4.04
N GLY A 53 4.97 -3.86 -3.05
CA GLY A 53 5.64 -4.05 -1.77
C GLY A 53 4.72 -3.60 -0.65
N GLY A 54 5.09 -3.84 0.61
CA GLY A 54 4.33 -3.37 1.77
C GLY A 54 5.19 -2.53 2.70
N GLU A 55 4.59 -1.64 3.47
CA GLU A 55 5.26 -0.84 4.50
C GLU A 55 5.00 -1.46 5.88
N ILE A 56 6.07 -1.68 6.67
CA ILE A 56 5.94 -2.13 8.03
C ILE A 56 5.91 -0.91 8.96
N PHE A 57 4.79 -0.72 9.63
CA PHE A 57 4.70 0.20 10.76
C PHE A 57 4.83 -0.58 12.06
N ALA A 58 6.01 -0.77 12.60
CA ALA A 58 6.23 -1.01 14.03
C ALA A 58 7.66 -1.32 14.46
N GLN A 59 8.70 -1.00 13.70
CA GLN A 59 10.04 -0.91 14.31
C GLN A 59 10.94 0.06 13.55
N PRO A 60 11.76 0.89 14.23
CA PRO A 60 12.52 1.98 13.60
C PRO A 60 13.76 1.53 12.80
N GLU A 61 14.05 0.25 12.63
CA GLU A 61 15.37 -0.19 12.15
C GLU A 61 15.42 -1.11 10.92
N THR A 62 14.31 -1.53 10.33
CA THR A 62 14.38 -2.35 9.10
C THR A 62 13.37 -1.90 8.05
N ARG A 63 13.87 -1.31 6.98
CA ARG A 63 13.12 -0.92 5.78
C ARG A 63 12.90 -2.10 4.85
N ALA A 64 12.20 -3.12 5.29
CA ALA A 64 11.70 -4.17 4.40
C ALA A 64 10.17 -4.11 4.44
N GLY A 65 9.57 -3.67 3.34
CA GLY A 65 8.11 -3.64 3.23
C GLY A 65 7.59 -5.05 2.96
N ASN A 66 6.53 -5.44 3.65
CA ASN A 66 5.89 -6.73 3.48
C ASN A 66 4.48 -6.55 2.91
N LEU A 67 4.11 -7.42 1.98
CA LEU A 67 2.74 -7.52 1.46
C LEU A 67 1.84 -8.29 2.43
N PRO A 68 0.49 -8.20 2.27
CA PRO A 68 -0.43 -9.08 2.96
C PRO A 68 -0.05 -10.56 2.80
N GLU A 69 -0.31 -11.37 3.82
CA GLU A 69 -0.04 -12.82 3.80
C GLU A 69 -0.81 -13.55 2.69
N GLU A 70 -1.90 -12.95 2.22
CA GLU A 70 -2.75 -13.48 1.16
C GLU A 70 -2.69 -12.58 -0.08
N ALA A 71 -2.85 -13.20 -1.25
CA ALA A 71 -3.02 -12.47 -2.50
C ALA A 71 -4.26 -11.58 -2.44
N PHE A 72 -4.17 -10.39 -3.00
CA PHE A 72 -5.27 -9.43 -3.01
C PHE A 72 -5.44 -8.78 -4.38
N THR A 73 -6.54 -8.07 -4.57
CA THR A 73 -6.79 -7.30 -5.79
C THR A 73 -6.61 -5.82 -5.49
N ALA A 74 -5.83 -5.14 -6.31
CA ALA A 74 -5.66 -3.71 -6.28
C ALA A 74 -6.31 -3.06 -7.50
N THR A 75 -6.96 -1.91 -7.32
CA THR A 75 -7.37 -1.03 -8.41
C THR A 75 -6.26 -0.01 -8.63
N VAL A 76 -5.66 -0.02 -9.80
CA VAL A 76 -4.60 0.89 -10.22
C VAL A 76 -5.19 1.99 -11.08
N TYR A 77 -5.01 3.23 -10.68
CA TYR A 77 -5.39 4.43 -11.41
C TYR A 77 -4.16 5.02 -12.10
N ARG A 78 -4.34 5.51 -13.31
CA ARG A 78 -3.27 6.01 -14.18
C ARG A 78 -3.62 7.37 -14.72
N SER A 79 -2.67 8.30 -14.65
CA SER A 79 -2.76 9.64 -15.23
C SER A 79 -1.50 9.97 -15.99
N THR A 80 -1.60 10.83 -16.99
CA THR A 80 -0.46 11.41 -17.70
C THR A 80 0.08 12.67 -17.00
N GLU A 81 -0.65 13.18 -16.01
CA GLU A 81 -0.26 14.34 -15.21
C GLU A 81 -0.16 13.98 -13.73
N GLN A 82 0.86 14.53 -13.07
CA GLN A 82 1.15 14.27 -11.66
C GLN A 82 0.03 14.79 -10.75
N GLY A 83 -0.51 13.91 -9.89
CA GLY A 83 -1.56 14.27 -8.93
C GLY A 83 -2.95 14.48 -9.54
N GLU A 84 -3.08 14.36 -10.85
CA GLU A 84 -4.32 14.64 -11.56
C GLU A 84 -5.09 13.35 -11.87
N TYR A 85 -6.03 13.00 -11.00
CA TYR A 85 -6.87 11.80 -11.15
C TYR A 85 -8.36 12.14 -11.30
N ALA A 86 -8.70 13.43 -11.46
CA ALA A 86 -10.10 13.86 -11.48
C ALA A 86 -10.83 13.43 -12.76
N ASP A 87 -10.14 13.48 -13.89
CA ASP A 87 -10.64 13.09 -15.20
C ASP A 87 -9.62 12.14 -15.88
N LEU A 88 -9.99 10.87 -16.00
CA LEU A 88 -9.10 9.82 -16.52
C LEU A 88 -9.63 9.31 -17.86
N THR A 89 -9.78 10.20 -18.83
CA THR A 89 -10.36 9.93 -20.16
C THR A 89 -9.32 9.89 -21.27
N GLY A 90 -8.07 10.21 -21.00
CA GLY A 90 -6.96 10.16 -21.95
C GLY A 90 -6.62 8.74 -22.41
N GLU A 91 -5.92 8.63 -23.53
CA GLU A 91 -5.58 7.34 -24.18
C GLU A 91 -4.84 6.37 -23.21
N TRP A 92 -3.93 6.89 -22.39
CA TRP A 92 -3.17 6.08 -21.41
C TRP A 92 -3.70 6.17 -19.98
N GLU A 93 -4.76 6.92 -19.78
CA GLU A 93 -5.38 7.15 -18.47
C GLU A 93 -6.43 6.10 -18.14
N GLY A 94 -6.93 6.13 -16.91
CA GLY A 94 -8.00 5.26 -16.46
C GLY A 94 -7.65 4.41 -15.27
N SER A 95 -8.54 3.49 -14.94
CA SER A 95 -8.35 2.54 -13.86
C SER A 95 -8.42 1.10 -14.36
N ARG A 96 -7.68 0.21 -13.71
CA ARG A 96 -7.76 -1.22 -13.95
C ARG A 96 -7.37 -2.02 -12.72
N GLU A 97 -8.02 -3.16 -12.55
CA GLU A 97 -7.67 -4.09 -11.50
C GLU A 97 -6.43 -4.91 -11.87
N ALA A 98 -5.63 -5.19 -10.85
CA ALA A 98 -4.51 -6.10 -10.92
C ALA A 98 -4.54 -7.04 -9.72
N ALA A 99 -4.32 -8.33 -9.96
CA ALA A 99 -4.08 -9.30 -8.90
C ALA A 99 -2.66 -9.11 -8.38
N VAL A 100 -2.51 -9.02 -7.07
CA VAL A 100 -1.22 -8.89 -6.37
C VAL A 100 -0.93 -10.20 -5.67
N GLY A 101 0.12 -10.89 -6.11
CA GLY A 101 0.58 -12.13 -5.49
C GLY A 101 1.36 -11.87 -4.21
N THR A 102 1.51 -12.90 -3.39
CA THR A 102 2.34 -12.85 -2.17
C THR A 102 3.83 -12.65 -2.48
N ASP A 103 4.23 -12.90 -3.74
CA ASP A 103 5.57 -12.63 -4.27
C ASP A 103 5.74 -11.17 -4.77
N GLY A 104 4.76 -10.31 -4.57
CA GLY A 104 4.77 -8.94 -5.03
C GLY A 104 4.52 -8.75 -6.53
N LYS A 105 4.32 -9.82 -7.27
CA LYS A 105 3.99 -9.71 -8.69
C LYS A 105 2.58 -9.19 -8.88
N MET A 106 2.44 -8.18 -9.73
CA MET A 106 1.14 -7.66 -10.14
C MET A 106 0.79 -8.15 -11.55
N VAL A 107 -0.41 -8.69 -11.68
CA VAL A 107 -0.93 -9.21 -12.96
C VAL A 107 -2.26 -8.53 -13.28
N TRP A 108 -2.33 -7.87 -14.43
CA TRP A 108 -3.54 -7.19 -14.86
C TRP A 108 -4.72 -8.16 -15.03
N SER A 109 -5.85 -7.77 -14.47
CA SER A 109 -7.09 -8.53 -14.57
C SER A 109 -7.84 -8.25 -15.87
N GLY A 110 -8.62 -9.22 -16.33
CA GLY A 110 -9.48 -9.08 -17.50
C GLY A 110 -8.77 -9.34 -18.83
N MET A 111 -9.41 -8.88 -19.92
CA MET A 111 -8.93 -9.13 -21.28
C MET A 111 -8.03 -8.01 -21.80
N SER A 112 -7.14 -8.35 -22.76
CA SER A 112 -6.37 -7.38 -23.55
C SER A 112 -7.29 -6.38 -24.30
N PRO A 113 -6.84 -5.12 -24.57
CA PRO A 113 -5.49 -4.63 -24.35
C PRO A 113 -5.24 -4.29 -22.87
N PHE A 114 -4.01 -4.57 -22.42
CA PHE A 114 -3.57 -4.18 -21.10
C PHE A 114 -3.07 -2.74 -21.10
N PRO A 115 -3.01 -2.08 -19.91
CA PRO A 115 -2.41 -0.76 -19.80
C PRO A 115 -1.00 -0.72 -20.37
N SER A 116 -0.70 0.31 -21.14
CA SER A 116 0.62 0.52 -21.77
C SER A 116 1.22 1.85 -21.36
N TYR A 117 2.54 1.98 -21.59
CA TYR A 117 3.21 3.27 -21.46
C TYR A 117 2.80 4.21 -22.58
N PRO A 118 2.73 5.52 -22.32
CA PRO A 118 2.62 6.51 -23.36
C PRO A 118 3.77 6.37 -24.39
N ARG A 119 3.45 6.69 -25.64
CA ARG A 119 4.46 6.74 -26.69
C ARG A 119 5.41 7.93 -26.46
N TYR A 120 6.53 7.95 -27.11
CA TYR A 120 7.51 9.05 -27.09
C TYR A 120 8.15 9.37 -25.72
N GLY A 121 8.05 8.45 -24.74
CA GLY A 121 8.73 8.59 -23.45
C GLY A 121 8.08 9.56 -22.47
N ASP A 122 6.82 9.92 -22.70
CA ASP A 122 6.02 10.68 -21.74
C ASP A 122 5.84 9.90 -20.45
N TRP A 123 5.70 10.62 -19.34
CA TRP A 123 5.51 10.01 -18.04
C TRP A 123 4.07 9.51 -17.87
N ILE A 124 3.95 8.38 -17.21
CA ILE A 124 2.70 7.89 -16.65
C ILE A 124 2.82 7.87 -15.12
N TYR A 125 1.80 8.36 -14.45
CA TYR A 125 1.69 8.37 -13.00
C TYR A 125 0.67 7.33 -12.59
N VAL A 126 0.98 6.54 -11.55
CA VAL A 126 0.11 5.47 -11.06
C VAL A 126 -0.04 5.57 -9.55
N VAL A 127 -1.25 5.32 -9.09
CA VAL A 127 -1.62 5.16 -7.68
C VAL A 127 -2.48 3.92 -7.56
N ALA A 128 -2.41 3.21 -6.45
CA ALA A 128 -3.21 2.01 -6.28
C ALA A 128 -3.91 1.95 -4.93
N VAL A 129 -5.07 1.34 -4.91
CA VAL A 129 -5.87 1.09 -3.71
C VAL A 129 -6.37 -0.34 -3.67
N SER A 130 -6.62 -0.87 -2.49
CA SER A 130 -7.26 -2.17 -2.26
C SER A 130 -8.16 -2.09 -1.02
N PRO A 131 -9.30 -2.79 -1.01
CA PRO A 131 -9.96 -3.48 -2.13
C PRO A 131 -10.48 -2.49 -3.18
N SER A 132 -11.11 -3.02 -4.23
CA SER A 132 -11.78 -2.17 -5.23
C SER A 132 -12.82 -1.27 -4.54
N PRO A 133 -12.80 0.05 -4.81
CA PRO A 133 -13.66 1.00 -4.13
C PRO A 133 -15.14 0.87 -4.55
N ALA A 134 -16.04 1.27 -3.67
CA ALA A 134 -17.47 1.31 -3.95
C ALA A 134 -17.84 2.36 -5.02
N SER A 135 -17.07 3.46 -5.09
CA SER A 135 -17.23 4.49 -6.10
C SER A 135 -15.94 5.27 -6.33
N PHE A 136 -15.86 5.86 -7.52
CA PHE A 136 -14.82 6.82 -7.90
C PHE A 136 -15.47 8.06 -8.49
N LEU A 137 -15.12 9.23 -7.98
CA LEU A 137 -15.62 10.51 -8.45
C LEU A 137 -14.54 11.59 -8.29
N ALA A 138 -14.21 12.27 -9.38
CA ALA A 138 -13.32 13.42 -9.39
C ALA A 138 -12.01 13.19 -8.59
N GLY A 139 -11.31 12.10 -8.86
CA GLY A 139 -10.05 11.75 -8.22
C GLY A 139 -10.15 11.24 -6.78
N THR A 140 -11.36 10.97 -6.31
CA THR A 140 -11.61 10.48 -4.95
C THR A 140 -12.33 9.13 -5.01
N VAL A 141 -11.85 8.16 -4.24
CA VAL A 141 -12.52 6.87 -4.05
C VAL A 141 -13.24 6.82 -2.71
N SER A 142 -14.32 6.03 -2.66
CA SER A 142 -15.13 5.91 -1.44
C SER A 142 -15.31 4.47 -1.04
N TYR A 143 -15.37 4.25 0.28
CA TYR A 143 -15.62 2.94 0.89
C TYR A 143 -16.65 3.06 2.00
N THR A 144 -17.31 1.94 2.28
CA THR A 144 -18.10 1.75 3.50
C THR A 144 -17.49 0.60 4.28
N LEU A 145 -17.02 0.89 5.48
CA LEU A 145 -16.37 -0.11 6.34
C LEU A 145 -17.38 -1.04 6.95
N THR A 146 -17.04 -2.32 6.96
CA THR A 146 -17.79 -3.40 7.62
C THR A 146 -17.04 -4.01 8.80
N GLY A 147 -15.80 -3.55 9.04
CA GLY A 147 -14.94 -4.05 10.11
C GLY A 147 -14.02 -5.20 9.69
N VAL A 148 -14.19 -5.75 8.47
CA VAL A 148 -13.37 -6.88 7.97
C VAL A 148 -12.53 -6.53 6.74
N GLN A 149 -12.78 -5.39 6.11
CA GLN A 149 -12.01 -4.97 4.94
C GLN A 149 -10.74 -4.24 5.37
N ASP A 150 -9.63 -4.67 4.84
CA ASP A 150 -8.37 -3.94 4.96
C ASP A 150 -8.25 -2.92 3.83
N LEU A 151 -8.09 -1.66 4.17
CA LEU A 151 -7.89 -0.60 3.19
C LEU A 151 -6.41 -0.34 3.01
N LEU A 152 -5.92 -0.62 1.82
CA LEU A 152 -4.54 -0.41 1.41
C LEU A 152 -4.44 0.73 0.40
N TYR A 153 -3.39 1.51 0.51
CA TYR A 153 -3.07 2.59 -0.43
C TYR A 153 -1.58 2.55 -0.77
N ALA A 154 -1.27 2.56 -2.06
CA ALA A 154 0.08 2.77 -2.56
C ALA A 154 0.16 4.16 -3.18
N PRO A 155 1.04 5.05 -2.68
CA PRO A 155 1.16 6.42 -3.16
C PRO A 155 1.64 6.48 -4.61
N GLU A 156 1.44 7.65 -5.21
CA GLU A 156 1.78 7.90 -6.59
C GLU A 156 3.25 7.59 -6.92
N MET A 157 3.42 6.86 -8.01
CA MET A 157 4.70 6.60 -8.65
C MET A 157 4.63 6.97 -10.12
N LYS A 158 5.78 7.26 -10.72
CA LYS A 158 5.88 7.56 -12.14
C LYS A 158 6.83 6.62 -12.87
N GLY A 159 6.56 6.37 -14.14
CA GLY A 159 7.42 5.61 -15.02
C GLY A 159 7.28 6.06 -16.45
N ASN A 160 8.22 5.70 -17.31
CA ASN A 160 8.14 5.86 -18.74
C ASN A 160 8.79 4.69 -19.48
N ARG A 161 8.49 4.55 -20.77
CA ARG A 161 8.95 3.42 -21.57
C ARG A 161 10.48 3.38 -21.80
N TRP A 162 11.16 4.51 -21.70
CA TRP A 162 12.60 4.58 -22.01
C TRP A 162 13.50 4.29 -20.83
N ASP A 163 12.95 4.34 -19.61
CA ASP A 163 13.68 4.03 -18.39
C ASP A 163 13.63 2.54 -18.01
N GLY A 164 13.47 1.65 -19.02
CA GLY A 164 13.51 0.21 -18.84
C GLY A 164 12.33 -0.37 -18.09
N TYR A 165 11.13 0.21 -18.29
CA TYR A 165 9.85 -0.23 -17.67
C TYR A 165 9.82 -0.08 -16.14
N ARG A 166 10.57 0.84 -15.58
CA ARG A 166 10.70 1.05 -14.14
C ARG A 166 9.80 2.14 -13.66
N PHE A 167 9.17 1.92 -12.52
CA PHE A 167 8.44 2.94 -11.80
C PHE A 167 9.31 3.54 -10.70
N TYR A 168 9.24 4.87 -10.57
CA TYR A 168 10.00 5.64 -9.60
C TYR A 168 9.07 6.30 -8.60
N GLY A 169 9.41 6.22 -7.32
CA GLY A 169 8.76 7.03 -6.31
C GLY A 169 9.01 8.52 -6.58
N ASN A 170 8.01 9.34 -6.34
CA ASN A 170 8.09 10.80 -6.54
C ASN A 170 9.00 11.52 -5.52
N THR A 171 9.71 10.79 -4.66
CA THR A 171 10.58 11.35 -3.63
C THR A 171 11.96 11.62 -4.21
N ALA A 172 12.38 12.88 -4.21
CA ALA A 172 13.73 13.28 -4.61
C ALA A 172 14.79 12.53 -3.79
N GLY A 173 15.80 11.96 -4.48
CA GLY A 173 16.96 11.33 -3.84
C GLY A 173 16.96 9.80 -3.81
N MET A 174 15.98 9.14 -4.37
CA MET A 174 16.00 7.69 -4.51
C MET A 174 16.67 7.27 -5.83
N GLY A 175 17.71 6.43 -5.75
CA GLY A 175 18.49 5.92 -6.89
C GLY A 175 17.64 5.13 -7.91
N LEU A 176 18.19 4.95 -9.11
CA LEU A 176 17.60 4.15 -10.18
C LEU A 176 17.50 2.67 -9.74
N GLY A 177 16.32 2.15 -9.53
CA GLY A 177 16.07 0.75 -9.18
C GLY A 177 14.61 0.40 -9.42
N ASP A 178 14.32 -0.87 -9.62
CA ASP A 178 12.95 -1.35 -9.68
C ASP A 178 12.26 -1.01 -8.36
N ARG A 179 11.12 -0.33 -8.45
CA ARG A 179 10.40 0.11 -7.27
C ARG A 179 9.00 -0.45 -7.28
N PRO A 180 8.68 -1.20 -6.25
CA PRO A 180 7.32 -1.66 -6.07
C PRO A 180 6.40 -0.49 -5.70
N LEU A 181 5.13 -0.63 -6.02
CA LEU A 181 4.06 0.14 -5.39
C LEU A 181 3.99 -0.29 -3.91
N VAL A 182 4.39 0.58 -3.01
CA VAL A 182 4.44 0.27 -1.57
C VAL A 182 3.08 0.53 -0.95
N PHE A 183 2.37 -0.54 -0.63
CA PHE A 183 1.07 -0.46 0.02
C PHE A 183 1.22 -0.24 1.52
N SER A 184 0.41 0.65 2.06
CA SER A 184 0.27 0.91 3.49
C SER A 184 -1.17 0.72 3.95
N HIS A 185 -1.37 0.23 5.17
CA HIS A 185 -2.68 0.11 5.78
C HIS A 185 -3.22 1.48 6.19
N LEU A 186 -4.48 1.77 5.85
CA LEU A 186 -5.15 3.02 6.22
C LEU A 186 -5.99 2.90 7.51
N LEU A 187 -6.15 1.69 8.01
CA LEU A 187 -6.96 1.38 9.20
C LEU A 187 -6.07 0.95 10.36
N THR A 188 -6.61 0.96 11.57
CA THR A 188 -6.05 0.28 12.73
C THR A 188 -6.72 -1.09 12.91
N ARG A 189 -5.99 -2.06 13.43
CA ARG A 189 -6.49 -3.42 13.66
C ARG A 189 -6.64 -3.70 15.15
N LEU A 190 -7.82 -4.11 15.57
CA LEU A 190 -8.07 -4.62 16.91
C LEU A 190 -8.23 -6.15 16.86
N GLN A 191 -7.34 -6.86 17.53
CA GLN A 191 -7.42 -8.31 17.74
C GLN A 191 -7.95 -8.55 19.14
N PHE A 192 -9.12 -9.15 19.24
CA PHE A 192 -9.74 -9.44 20.53
C PHE A 192 -9.33 -10.80 21.03
N LYS A 193 -8.95 -10.85 22.30
CA LYS A 193 -8.75 -12.07 23.08
C LYS A 193 -9.59 -12.00 24.34
N ALA A 194 -9.94 -13.15 24.89
CA ALA A 194 -10.64 -13.19 26.16
C ALA A 194 -10.04 -14.24 27.11
N LYS A 195 -10.08 -13.95 28.41
CA LYS A 195 -9.81 -14.88 29.49
C LYS A 195 -10.80 -14.68 30.64
N LYS A 196 -10.90 -15.64 31.53
CA LYS A 196 -11.67 -15.44 32.76
C LYS A 196 -10.94 -14.45 33.67
N LYS A 197 -11.71 -13.62 34.37
CA LYS A 197 -11.17 -12.74 35.44
C LYS A 197 -10.79 -13.57 36.67
N ILE A 198 -11.55 -14.62 36.97
CA ILE A 198 -11.39 -15.50 38.13
C ILE A 198 -11.45 -16.94 37.66
N ALA A 199 -10.61 -17.80 38.23
CA ALA A 199 -10.61 -19.24 37.99
C ALA A 199 -11.74 -19.91 38.87
N ASP A 200 -12.95 -19.79 38.44
CA ASP A 200 -14.14 -20.34 39.13
C ASP A 200 -14.64 -21.67 38.57
N GLY A 201 -14.01 -22.14 37.49
CA GLY A 201 -14.36 -23.37 36.79
C GLY A 201 -15.66 -23.28 35.95
N VAL A 202 -16.25 -22.09 35.84
CA VAL A 202 -17.45 -21.86 35.03
C VAL A 202 -17.02 -21.23 33.70
N ALA A 203 -17.36 -21.87 32.60
CA ALA A 203 -17.10 -21.32 31.28
C ALA A 203 -18.14 -20.28 30.89
N VAL A 204 -17.68 -19.16 30.31
CA VAL A 204 -18.53 -18.14 29.69
C VAL A 204 -18.30 -18.15 28.19
N LYS A 205 -19.33 -18.10 27.37
CA LYS A 205 -19.18 -17.98 25.92
C LYS A 205 -19.29 -16.53 25.50
N VAL A 206 -18.31 -16.02 24.76
CA VAL A 206 -18.41 -14.74 24.08
C VAL A 206 -19.03 -14.97 22.72
N THR A 207 -20.15 -14.31 22.44
CA THR A 207 -20.91 -14.48 21.20
C THR A 207 -20.68 -13.35 20.19
N LYS A 208 -20.41 -12.13 20.69
CA LYS A 208 -20.24 -10.97 19.81
C LYS A 208 -19.43 -9.87 20.50
N VAL A 209 -18.62 -9.20 19.72
CA VAL A 209 -17.91 -7.98 20.13
C VAL A 209 -18.27 -6.89 19.13
N THR A 210 -18.84 -5.79 19.60
CA THR A 210 -19.26 -4.65 18.78
C THR A 210 -18.47 -3.42 19.20
N VAL A 211 -17.87 -2.72 18.26
CA VAL A 211 -17.35 -1.37 18.46
C VAL A 211 -18.43 -0.40 18.01
N THR A 212 -18.88 0.46 18.93
CA THR A 212 -20.02 1.34 18.70
C THR A 212 -19.59 2.72 18.22
N GLY A 213 -20.42 3.34 17.40
CA GLY A 213 -20.22 4.74 16.98
C GLY A 213 -19.04 4.96 16.04
N VAL A 214 -18.68 3.99 15.22
CA VAL A 214 -17.51 4.06 14.32
C VAL A 214 -17.84 4.91 13.09
N GLN A 215 -16.92 5.75 12.69
CA GLN A 215 -16.97 6.47 11.40
C GLN A 215 -16.72 5.48 10.26
N ASN A 216 -17.77 4.95 9.66
CA ASN A 216 -17.68 3.84 8.71
C ASN A 216 -17.65 4.24 7.23
N SER A 217 -17.75 5.52 6.90
CA SER A 217 -17.63 6.02 5.54
C SER A 217 -16.26 6.61 5.32
N VAL A 218 -15.57 6.18 4.27
CA VAL A 218 -14.23 6.65 3.92
C VAL A 218 -14.26 7.37 2.57
N SER A 219 -13.69 8.56 2.52
CA SER A 219 -13.41 9.32 1.32
C SER A 219 -11.89 9.47 1.20
N LEU A 220 -11.29 8.91 0.16
CA LEU A 220 -9.85 8.85 -0.04
C LEU A 220 -9.48 9.52 -1.36
N PRO A 221 -8.89 10.72 -1.35
CA PRO A 221 -8.27 11.31 -2.53
C PRO A 221 -7.15 10.40 -3.05
N LEU A 222 -7.11 10.18 -4.37
CA LEU A 222 -6.03 9.39 -4.99
C LEU A 222 -4.71 10.17 -5.04
N ALA A 223 -4.77 11.48 -5.29
CA ALA A 223 -3.61 12.34 -5.19
C ALA A 223 -3.06 12.31 -3.75
N PRO A 224 -1.77 12.03 -3.56
CA PRO A 224 -1.17 12.08 -2.23
C PRO A 224 -1.16 13.52 -1.69
N ASP A 225 -1.07 13.66 -0.38
CA ASP A 225 -0.84 14.94 0.27
C ASP A 225 0.56 15.52 -0.04
N SER A 226 0.86 16.69 0.48
CA SER A 226 2.16 17.34 0.29
C SER A 226 3.35 16.53 0.87
N GLY A 227 3.08 15.55 1.72
CA GLY A 227 4.05 14.61 2.27
C GLY A 227 4.15 13.29 1.51
N GLY A 228 3.39 13.15 0.41
CA GLY A 228 3.37 11.92 -0.41
C GLY A 228 2.55 10.80 0.22
N LYS A 229 1.63 11.12 1.15
CA LYS A 229 0.84 10.14 1.90
C LYS A 229 -0.64 10.20 1.52
N ALA A 230 -1.35 9.11 1.82
CA ALA A 230 -2.81 9.10 1.79
C ALA A 230 -3.40 10.07 2.82
N SER A 231 -4.48 10.76 2.45
CA SER A 231 -5.23 11.64 3.34
C SER A 231 -6.70 11.23 3.39
N PRO A 232 -7.05 10.05 3.94
CA PRO A 232 -8.42 9.60 4.04
C PRO A 232 -9.21 10.48 5.02
N THR A 233 -10.46 10.76 4.67
CA THR A 233 -11.42 11.38 5.58
C THR A 233 -12.45 10.35 6.00
N PHE A 234 -12.64 10.21 7.32
CA PHE A 234 -13.60 9.31 7.90
C PHE A 234 -14.84 10.07 8.37
N SER A 235 -16.02 9.49 8.13
CA SER A 235 -17.31 10.09 8.48
C SER A 235 -18.35 8.98 8.72
N GLY A 236 -19.60 9.38 8.96
CA GLY A 236 -20.66 8.43 9.26
C GLY A 236 -20.68 8.03 10.74
N ASN A 237 -21.55 7.09 11.07
CA ASN A 237 -21.70 6.54 12.42
C ASN A 237 -22.37 5.18 12.30
N ALA A 238 -21.65 4.12 12.58
CA ALA A 238 -22.16 2.74 12.56
C ALA A 238 -21.53 1.90 13.66
N ASP A 239 -22.18 0.81 13.98
CA ASP A 239 -21.64 -0.21 14.87
C ASP A 239 -21.00 -1.31 14.02
N LEU A 240 -19.72 -1.60 14.27
CA LEU A 240 -18.99 -2.65 13.59
C LEU A 240 -18.77 -3.82 14.53
N SER A 241 -19.10 -5.05 14.08
CA SER A 241 -19.14 -6.20 14.95
C SER A 241 -18.35 -7.39 14.40
N TRP A 242 -17.68 -8.06 15.30
CA TRP A 242 -17.30 -9.46 15.13
C TRP A 242 -18.35 -10.36 15.81
N THR A 243 -18.76 -11.41 15.13
CA THR A 243 -19.69 -12.41 15.67
C THR A 243 -18.98 -13.76 15.68
N ALA A 244 -19.07 -14.45 16.82
CA ALA A 244 -18.48 -15.75 17.00
C ALA A 244 -19.14 -16.82 16.11
N PRO A 245 -18.38 -17.78 15.57
CA PRO A 245 -18.95 -18.96 14.95
C PRO A 245 -19.66 -19.86 15.97
N ASP A 246 -20.53 -20.71 15.49
CA ASP A 246 -21.14 -21.84 16.24
C ASP A 246 -21.71 -21.49 17.63
N GLY A 247 -22.24 -20.26 17.76
CA GLY A 247 -22.93 -19.84 18.99
C GLY A 247 -22.02 -19.41 20.14
N GLY A 248 -20.75 -19.14 19.88
CA GLY A 248 -19.86 -18.49 20.83
C GLY A 248 -18.52 -19.20 21.05
N VAL A 249 -17.51 -18.41 21.40
CA VAL A 249 -16.18 -18.88 21.80
C VAL A 249 -16.17 -19.08 23.31
N GLU A 250 -15.85 -20.28 23.75
CA GLU A 250 -15.82 -20.65 25.18
C GLU A 250 -14.56 -20.11 25.85
N VAL A 251 -14.75 -19.35 26.93
CA VAL A 251 -13.71 -18.75 27.77
C VAL A 251 -13.76 -19.42 29.14
N ALA A 252 -12.83 -20.33 29.40
CA ALA A 252 -12.78 -21.10 30.63
C ALA A 252 -11.50 -20.83 31.45
N ASP A 253 -10.43 -20.39 30.80
CA ASP A 253 -9.11 -20.20 31.42
C ASP A 253 -8.92 -18.74 31.90
N ALA A 254 -8.36 -18.60 33.12
CA ALA A 254 -8.02 -17.30 33.70
C ALA A 254 -6.55 -16.88 33.40
N VAL A 255 -5.74 -17.80 32.88
CA VAL A 255 -4.30 -17.56 32.64
C VAL A 255 -4.03 -17.33 31.16
N SER A 256 -4.55 -18.20 30.30
CA SER A 256 -4.29 -18.20 28.86
C SER A 256 -5.45 -17.57 28.07
N PRO A 257 -5.28 -16.36 27.51
CA PRO A 257 -6.32 -15.76 26.69
C PRO A 257 -6.57 -16.56 25.41
N ILE A 258 -7.84 -16.74 25.07
CA ILE A 258 -8.28 -17.35 23.80
C ILE A 258 -8.55 -16.28 22.76
N ASP A 259 -8.23 -16.56 21.49
CA ASP A 259 -8.53 -15.67 20.39
C ASP A 259 -10.03 -15.64 20.11
N LEU A 260 -10.57 -14.45 19.95
CA LEU A 260 -11.94 -14.21 19.51
C LEU A 260 -11.95 -13.90 18.02
N GLY A 261 -11.58 -12.68 17.64
CA GLY A 261 -11.57 -12.23 16.25
C GLY A 261 -10.95 -10.85 16.11
N THR A 262 -11.11 -10.29 14.93
CA THR A 262 -10.46 -9.04 14.55
C THR A 262 -11.47 -8.07 13.97
N LEU A 263 -11.29 -6.77 14.24
CA LEU A 263 -11.95 -5.67 13.55
C LEU A 263 -10.93 -4.68 13.03
N LEU A 264 -11.21 -4.17 11.83
CA LEU A 264 -10.46 -3.13 11.15
C LEU A 264 -11.26 -1.82 11.20
N LEU A 265 -10.68 -0.80 11.82
CA LEU A 265 -11.37 0.41 12.22
C LEU A 265 -10.62 1.66 11.74
N PRO A 266 -11.29 2.80 11.55
CA PRO A 266 -10.64 4.09 11.35
C PRO A 266 -9.65 4.37 12.47
N PRO A 267 -8.47 4.92 12.18
CA PRO A 267 -7.56 5.38 13.24
C PRO A 267 -8.20 6.50 14.06
N LEU A 268 -7.82 6.63 15.31
CA LEU A 268 -8.24 7.72 16.19
C LEU A 268 -7.05 8.63 16.48
N ASP A 269 -7.17 9.91 16.21
CA ASP A 269 -6.15 10.90 16.59
C ASP A 269 -6.12 11.09 18.11
N SER A 270 -7.25 10.90 18.76
CA SER A 270 -7.41 10.96 20.22
C SER A 270 -8.68 10.20 20.63
N GLY A 271 -8.74 9.82 21.91
CA GLY A 271 -9.91 9.17 22.48
C GLY A 271 -9.81 7.65 22.58
N THR A 272 -10.95 7.00 22.71
CA THR A 272 -11.09 5.57 22.97
C THR A 272 -12.18 4.99 22.09
N TYR A 273 -12.12 3.69 21.82
CA TYR A 273 -13.26 2.96 21.28
C TYR A 273 -14.17 2.51 22.42
N ALA A 274 -15.48 2.53 22.18
CA ALA A 274 -16.46 1.97 23.07
C ALA A 274 -16.92 0.60 22.55
N LEU A 275 -16.91 -0.40 23.44
CA LEU A 275 -17.34 -1.76 23.12
C LEU A 275 -18.68 -2.08 23.74
N THR A 276 -19.42 -2.93 23.04
CA THR A 276 -20.47 -3.78 23.61
C THR A 276 -20.06 -5.23 23.37
N VAL A 277 -20.04 -6.03 24.42
CA VAL A 277 -19.68 -7.45 24.39
C VAL A 277 -20.86 -8.27 24.84
N GLU A 278 -21.31 -9.18 23.97
CA GLU A 278 -22.40 -10.13 24.27
C GLU A 278 -21.80 -11.47 24.66
N THR A 279 -22.28 -12.03 25.73
CA THR A 279 -21.86 -13.33 26.28
C THR A 279 -23.04 -14.22 26.61
N SER A 280 -22.77 -15.49 26.94
CA SER A 280 -23.81 -16.42 27.39
C SER A 280 -24.47 -16.03 28.73
N VAL A 281 -23.87 -15.14 29.50
CA VAL A 281 -24.34 -14.71 30.81
C VAL A 281 -24.92 -13.30 30.85
N GLY A 282 -24.63 -12.48 29.82
CA GLY A 282 -25.16 -11.12 29.73
C GLY A 282 -24.48 -10.27 28.67
N THR A 283 -24.92 -9.02 28.55
CA THR A 283 -24.37 -8.01 27.64
C THR A 283 -23.73 -6.89 28.46
N TYR A 284 -22.51 -6.58 28.12
CA TYR A 284 -21.69 -5.53 28.74
C TYR A 284 -21.51 -4.38 27.75
N SER A 285 -22.08 -3.23 28.04
CA SER A 285 -22.03 -2.06 27.17
C SER A 285 -21.13 -0.97 27.73
N ASN A 286 -20.65 -0.09 26.82
CA ASN A 286 -19.78 1.04 27.15
C ASN A 286 -18.42 0.64 27.78
N VAL A 287 -17.92 -0.54 27.43
CA VAL A 287 -16.58 -0.96 27.81
C VAL A 287 -15.58 -0.15 26.99
N SER A 288 -14.80 0.70 27.65
CA SER A 288 -13.87 1.59 26.95
C SER A 288 -12.53 0.90 26.68
N ILE A 289 -12.07 0.97 25.44
CA ILE A 289 -10.71 0.58 25.07
C ILE A 289 -9.87 1.85 24.94
N GLY A 290 -8.87 1.99 25.79
CA GLY A 290 -7.91 3.08 25.76
C GLY A 290 -6.59 2.65 26.36
N PHE A 291 -5.54 3.39 26.06
CA PHE A 291 -4.27 3.21 26.77
C PHE A 291 -4.29 4.04 28.05
N GLY A 292 -3.90 3.44 29.15
CA GLY A 292 -3.94 4.05 30.48
C GLY A 292 -2.94 5.19 30.71
N SER A 293 -2.38 5.81 29.67
CA SER A 293 -1.46 6.95 29.77
C SER A 293 -1.95 8.14 28.96
N THR A 294 -2.10 9.25 29.62
CA THR A 294 -2.74 10.49 29.15
C THR A 294 -1.80 11.45 28.41
N SER A 295 -0.60 11.06 28.02
CA SER A 295 0.40 12.01 27.49
C SER A 295 1.23 11.48 26.31
N GLY A 296 0.60 10.82 25.35
CA GLY A 296 1.24 10.38 24.11
C GLY A 296 0.35 10.60 22.88
N PRO A 297 0.90 10.46 21.66
CA PRO A 297 0.07 10.44 20.45
C PRO A 297 -0.96 9.32 20.54
N SER A 298 -2.08 9.48 19.82
CA SER A 298 -3.12 8.45 19.79
C SER A 298 -2.51 7.09 19.49
N PRO A 299 -2.80 6.07 20.29
CA PRO A 299 -2.27 4.74 20.06
C PRO A 299 -2.89 4.05 18.86
N PHE A 300 -4.09 4.46 18.44
CA PHE A 300 -4.84 3.81 17.36
C PHE A 300 -4.50 4.40 16.00
N GLN A 301 -3.24 4.32 15.61
CA GLN A 301 -2.77 4.83 14.34
C GLN A 301 -3.06 3.85 13.19
N ALA A 302 -3.12 4.39 11.97
CA ALA A 302 -3.18 3.59 10.76
C ALA A 302 -1.96 2.65 10.67
N GLY A 303 -2.18 1.42 10.21
CA GLY A 303 -1.13 0.40 10.08
C GLY A 303 -0.68 -0.23 11.39
N VAL A 304 -1.30 0.10 12.53
CA VAL A 304 -0.96 -0.47 13.83
C VAL A 304 -1.98 -1.52 14.26
N SER A 305 -1.50 -2.64 14.77
CA SER A 305 -2.32 -3.72 15.33
C SER A 305 -2.27 -3.73 16.86
N HIS A 306 -3.43 -3.89 17.47
CA HIS A 306 -3.60 -3.91 18.92
C HIS A 306 -4.25 -5.20 19.36
N ILE A 307 -3.66 -5.89 20.33
CA ILE A 307 -4.26 -7.02 21.01
C ILE A 307 -5.02 -6.50 22.23
N VAL A 308 -6.33 -6.65 22.21
CA VAL A 308 -7.24 -6.25 23.28
C VAL A 308 -7.65 -7.51 24.05
N THR A 309 -7.20 -7.64 25.29
CA THR A 309 -7.57 -8.78 26.14
C THR A 309 -8.73 -8.39 27.06
N LEU A 310 -9.86 -9.06 26.89
CA LEU A 310 -11.06 -8.92 27.70
C LEU A 310 -10.97 -9.88 28.88
N GLU A 311 -11.21 -9.39 30.10
CA GLU A 311 -11.35 -10.20 31.30
C GLU A 311 -12.84 -10.35 31.65
N VAL A 312 -13.35 -11.56 31.50
CA VAL A 312 -14.77 -11.87 31.60
C VAL A 312 -15.06 -12.56 32.94
N SER A 313 -16.08 -12.10 33.68
CA SER A 313 -16.67 -12.80 34.80
C SER A 313 -18.16 -12.93 34.58
N ASP A 314 -18.87 -13.63 35.49
CA ASP A 314 -20.32 -13.80 35.41
C ASP A 314 -21.07 -12.47 35.65
N TYR A 315 -20.41 -11.49 36.24
CA TYR A 315 -21.04 -10.22 36.68
C TYR A 315 -20.38 -8.99 36.07
N GLU A 316 -19.18 -9.11 35.50
CA GLU A 316 -18.37 -7.98 35.07
C GLU A 316 -17.50 -8.34 33.88
N LEU A 317 -17.27 -7.35 33.03
CA LEU A 317 -16.28 -7.42 31.95
C LEU A 317 -15.37 -6.21 32.02
N GLU A 318 -14.08 -6.44 32.01
CA GLU A 318 -13.05 -5.41 31.99
C GLU A 318 -12.11 -5.60 30.81
N VAL A 319 -11.43 -4.52 30.41
CA VAL A 319 -10.28 -4.60 29.51
C VAL A 319 -9.04 -4.82 30.38
N GLY A 320 -8.55 -6.05 30.41
CA GLY A 320 -7.39 -6.42 31.22
C GLY A 320 -6.10 -5.85 30.67
N SER A 321 -5.92 -5.80 29.36
CA SER A 321 -4.77 -5.20 28.72
C SER A 321 -5.02 -4.80 27.26
N VAL A 322 -4.30 -3.78 26.81
CA VAL A 322 -4.16 -3.44 25.38
C VAL A 322 -2.66 -3.39 25.07
N THR A 323 -2.21 -4.22 24.15
CA THR A 323 -0.81 -4.28 23.73
C THR A 323 -0.69 -4.07 22.24
N VAL A 324 0.39 -3.40 21.83
CA VAL A 324 0.71 -3.24 20.40
C VAL A 324 1.37 -4.52 19.89
N SER A 325 0.92 -5.00 18.75
CA SER A 325 1.58 -6.08 18.02
C SER A 325 1.98 -5.60 16.63
N ALA A 326 3.01 -6.19 16.06
CA ALA A 326 3.32 -5.95 14.66
C ALA A 326 2.13 -6.41 13.79
N TRP A 327 1.71 -5.56 12.89
CA TRP A 327 0.84 -5.96 11.78
C TRP A 327 1.78 -6.50 10.70
N THR A 328 2.17 -7.75 10.87
CA THR A 328 3.15 -8.39 10.00
C THR A 328 2.54 -8.67 8.64
N LEU A 329 3.17 -8.09 7.66
CA LEU A 329 3.09 -8.48 6.27
C LEU A 329 4.32 -9.37 5.97
N VAL A 330 4.18 -10.40 5.16
CA VAL A 330 5.30 -11.33 4.85
C VAL A 330 6.31 -10.64 3.94
N SER A 331 7.61 -10.71 4.28
CA SER A 331 8.66 -10.21 3.40
C SER A 331 8.86 -11.17 2.23
N VAL A 332 8.90 -10.63 1.04
CA VAL A 332 9.39 -11.36 -0.13
C VAL A 332 10.75 -10.77 -0.49
N ASP A 333 11.79 -11.52 -0.20
CA ASP A 333 13.10 -11.34 -0.84
C ASP A 333 12.98 -11.87 -2.27
N GLY A 334 12.56 -11.01 -3.17
CA GLY A 334 12.48 -11.33 -4.60
C GLY A 334 13.73 -10.83 -5.31
N ASP A 335 14.70 -11.69 -5.53
CA ASP A 335 15.65 -11.50 -6.63
C ASP A 335 14.87 -11.58 -7.94
N LEU A 336 14.71 -10.44 -8.60
CA LEU A 336 14.18 -10.38 -9.95
C LEU A 336 15.20 -11.09 -10.86
N ILE A 337 14.89 -12.29 -11.27
CA ILE A 337 15.59 -12.96 -12.38
C ILE A 337 15.06 -12.33 -13.67
N LEU A 338 15.94 -11.62 -14.37
CA LEU A 338 15.73 -11.06 -15.72
C LEU A 338 15.51 -12.17 -16.74
#